data_9fd0c59cd6dade4a035cf0b70aa35fc1
#
_entry.id   9fd0c59cd6dade4a035cf0b70aa35fc1
#
_cell.length_a   1.000
_cell.length_b   1.000
_cell.length_c   1.000
_cell.angle_alpha   90.00
_cell.angle_beta   90.00
_cell.angle_gamma   90.00
#
_symmetry.space_group_name_H-M   'P 1'
#
loop_
_entity.id
_entity.type
_entity.pdbx_description
1 polymer ?
#
loop_
_entity_poly.entity_id
_entity_poly.type
_entity_poly.pdbx_seq_one_letter_code
_entity_poly.pdbx_strand_id
1 'polypeptide(L)'
;MIRRPPRSTQGVSSAASDVYKRQPESIASKFNNFYEFGVEKDQIWRSARNLEIKNWTIEVGGLVKKSKTLDVETLIQRFPEEERVYRLRCVEAWSVVIPWLGFPLRLLIDQLDPLPSARYVKFTTFLLPNIALAQKNRFWEPWPYTEGLTLEEARHDLTFMATGVYGHPIPNQHGAPIRLIVPWKYGFKSIKSIVRIDFTDKLPATFYTSMSPLEYDFEANVNPDIPYARWHQAFERIPGKEETEKTLLYNGYAKQVASMYS
;
A
#
# COMPACT_ATOMS: atom_id res chain seq x y z
N MET A 1 13.44 23.53 -14.84
CA MET A 1 11.99 23.79 -14.77
C MET A 1 11.29 22.46 -14.63
N ILE A 2 10.83 22.11 -13.42
CA ILE A 2 10.07 20.88 -13.18
C ILE A 2 8.65 21.16 -13.69
N ARG A 3 8.23 20.48 -14.77
CA ARG A 3 6.85 20.54 -15.24
C ARG A 3 5.95 19.91 -14.18
N ARG A 4 4.97 20.68 -13.69
CA ARG A 4 3.88 20.10 -12.87
C ARG A 4 3.14 19.06 -13.71
N PRO A 5 2.91 17.83 -13.18
CA PRO A 5 2.13 16.83 -13.90
C PRO A 5 0.69 17.35 -14.12
N PRO A 6 0.03 16.93 -15.22
CA PRO A 6 -1.35 17.31 -15.46
C PRO A 6 -2.24 16.74 -14.36
N ARG A 7 -3.12 17.57 -13.81
CA ARG A 7 -4.16 17.12 -12.86
C ARG A 7 -5.14 16.24 -13.59
N SER A 8 -5.09 14.93 -13.34
CA SER A 8 -6.15 14.01 -13.78
C SER A 8 -7.42 14.29 -12.95
N THR A 9 -8.47 14.78 -13.63
CA THR A 9 -9.79 15.06 -13.03
C THR A 9 -10.79 13.93 -13.25
N GLN A 10 -10.39 12.78 -13.77
CA GLN A 10 -11.29 11.66 -14.04
C GLN A 10 -11.14 10.55 -13.00
N GLY A 11 -12.26 10.17 -12.38
CA GLY A 11 -12.32 9.02 -11.46
C GLY A 11 -12.13 9.34 -9.99
N VAL A 12 -12.15 10.58 -9.60
CA VAL A 12 -12.03 10.97 -8.20
C VAL A 12 -13.32 10.59 -7.48
N SER A 13 -13.23 9.62 -6.59
CA SER A 13 -14.31 9.14 -5.73
C SER A 13 -14.91 10.26 -4.87
N SER A 14 -16.00 9.99 -4.14
CA SER A 14 -16.53 10.87 -3.09
C SER A 14 -15.47 11.27 -2.05
N ALA A 15 -14.35 10.54 -1.96
CA ALA A 15 -13.14 10.94 -1.25
C ALA A 15 -12.42 12.16 -1.89
N ALA A 16 -12.75 12.57 -3.11
CA ALA A 16 -12.25 13.85 -3.67
C ALA A 16 -12.79 15.08 -2.96
N SER A 17 -13.93 14.98 -2.30
CA SER A 17 -14.38 16.03 -1.38
C SER A 17 -13.41 16.19 -0.18
N ASP A 18 -12.52 15.21 0.06
CA ASP A 18 -11.53 15.23 1.13
C ASP A 18 -10.20 15.90 0.74
N VAL A 19 -10.11 16.50 -0.46
CA VAL A 19 -8.96 17.36 -0.84
C VAL A 19 -8.68 18.43 0.21
N TYR A 20 -9.71 18.92 0.90
CA TYR A 20 -9.62 19.89 2.00
C TYR A 20 -9.12 19.26 3.32
N LYS A 21 -9.06 17.93 3.40
CA LYS A 21 -8.67 17.19 4.62
C LYS A 21 -7.28 16.60 4.55
N ARG A 22 -6.47 17.01 3.57
CA ARG A 22 -5.08 16.52 3.45
C ARG A 22 -4.32 16.77 4.76
N GLN A 23 -3.70 15.72 5.29
CA GLN A 23 -2.76 15.89 6.39
C GLN A 23 -1.60 16.76 5.93
N PRO A 24 -1.12 17.69 6.79
CA PRO A 24 0.15 18.38 6.54
C PRO A 24 1.27 17.36 6.37
N GLU A 25 2.15 17.60 5.40
CA GLU A 25 3.31 16.75 5.16
C GLU A 25 4.18 16.59 6.41
N SER A 26 4.33 17.66 7.20
CA SER A 26 5.09 17.67 8.46
C SER A 26 4.57 16.65 9.49
N ILE A 27 3.30 16.26 9.43
CA ILE A 27 2.70 15.22 10.27
C ILE A 27 2.83 13.86 9.58
N ALA A 28 2.38 13.75 8.32
CA ALA A 28 2.36 12.49 7.58
C ALA A 28 3.77 11.92 7.40
N SER A 29 4.79 12.75 7.18
CA SER A 29 6.18 12.32 7.02
C SER A 29 6.81 11.72 8.28
N LYS A 30 6.25 12.00 9.46
CA LYS A 30 6.80 11.58 10.75
C LYS A 30 5.94 10.56 11.51
N PHE A 31 4.76 10.25 11.01
CA PHE A 31 3.86 9.28 11.62
C PHE A 31 3.55 8.17 10.62
N ASN A 32 4.28 7.05 10.74
CA ASN A 32 4.26 5.98 9.75
C ASN A 32 4.18 4.60 10.40
N ASN A 33 3.55 3.67 9.70
CA ASN A 33 3.69 2.24 9.94
C ASN A 33 4.62 1.65 8.87
N PHE A 34 5.79 1.18 9.27
CA PHE A 34 6.68 0.38 8.43
C PHE A 34 7.29 -0.69 9.32
N TYR A 35 6.55 -1.79 9.43
CA TYR A 35 6.71 -2.79 10.47
C TYR A 35 8.10 -3.44 10.48
N GLU A 36 8.74 -3.53 9.33
CA GLU A 36 10.11 -4.00 9.15
C GLU A 36 11.14 -3.18 9.95
N PHE A 37 10.86 -1.89 10.18
CA PHE A 37 11.72 -0.99 10.97
C PHE A 37 11.32 -0.88 12.44
N GLY A 38 10.07 -1.24 12.78
CA GLY A 38 9.60 -1.19 14.16
C GLY A 38 8.11 -0.86 14.28
N VAL A 39 7.67 -0.63 15.52
CA VAL A 39 6.26 -0.36 15.86
C VAL A 39 6.02 1.09 16.31
N GLU A 40 7.07 1.81 16.69
CA GLU A 40 6.99 3.19 17.16
C GLU A 40 6.84 4.15 15.98
N LYS A 41 5.60 4.52 15.68
CA LYS A 41 5.19 5.24 14.45
C LYS A 41 5.90 6.58 14.25
N ASP A 42 6.24 7.26 15.33
CA ASP A 42 6.96 8.55 15.33
C ASP A 42 8.48 8.41 15.20
N GLN A 43 9.02 7.18 15.23
CA GLN A 43 10.43 6.87 15.07
C GLN A 43 10.77 6.23 13.69
N ILE A 44 9.80 5.66 13.00
CA ILE A 44 10.00 4.94 11.73
C ILE A 44 10.76 5.79 10.69
N TRP A 45 10.44 7.07 10.57
CA TRP A 45 11.12 7.95 9.63
C TRP A 45 12.64 8.10 9.89
N ARG A 46 13.08 7.90 11.14
CA ARG A 46 14.50 7.88 11.51
C ARG A 46 15.12 6.53 11.20
N SER A 47 14.44 5.45 11.58
CA SER A 47 14.91 4.07 11.40
C SER A 47 15.03 3.70 9.91
N ALA A 48 14.06 4.11 9.08
CA ALA A 48 14.06 3.83 7.65
C ALA A 48 15.09 4.64 6.84
N ARG A 49 15.72 5.65 7.43
CA ARG A 49 16.66 6.56 6.73
C ARG A 49 17.82 5.83 6.05
N ASN A 50 18.26 4.71 6.64
CA ASN A 50 19.40 3.95 6.16
C ASN A 50 19.05 2.93 5.06
N LEU A 51 17.80 2.86 4.61
CA LEU A 51 17.42 2.01 3.50
C LEU A 51 17.99 2.58 2.19
N GLU A 52 18.91 1.86 1.57
CA GLU A 52 19.43 2.21 0.25
C GLU A 52 18.45 1.76 -0.83
N ILE A 53 18.00 2.70 -1.66
CA ILE A 53 17.02 2.47 -2.73
C ILE A 53 17.60 2.59 -4.14
N LYS A 54 18.89 2.89 -4.24
CA LYS A 54 19.59 2.99 -5.53
C LYS A 54 19.63 1.61 -6.23
N ASN A 55 19.43 1.60 -7.56
CA ASN A 55 19.41 0.38 -8.37
C ASN A 55 18.36 -0.66 -7.88
N TRP A 56 17.24 -0.17 -7.38
CA TRP A 56 16.17 -1.04 -6.87
C TRP A 56 15.50 -1.82 -8.01
N THR A 57 15.35 -3.11 -7.81
CA THR A 57 14.73 -4.00 -8.79
C THR A 57 13.53 -4.73 -8.21
N ILE A 58 12.60 -5.08 -9.09
CA ILE A 58 11.45 -5.95 -8.77
C ILE A 58 11.55 -7.20 -9.62
N GLU A 59 11.64 -8.36 -8.97
CA GLU A 59 11.51 -9.65 -9.64
C GLU A 59 10.04 -9.94 -9.94
N VAL A 60 9.75 -10.41 -11.14
CA VAL A 60 8.40 -10.83 -11.56
C VAL A 60 8.42 -12.30 -11.92
N GLY A 61 7.52 -13.07 -11.27
CA GLY A 61 7.49 -14.52 -11.43
C GLY A 61 6.09 -15.13 -11.29
N GLY A 62 6.06 -16.43 -11.04
CA GLY A 62 4.84 -17.22 -10.95
C GLY A 62 4.18 -17.44 -12.31
N LEU A 63 2.85 -17.33 -12.37
CA LEU A 63 2.05 -17.57 -13.57
C LEU A 63 2.12 -16.38 -14.56
N VAL A 64 3.29 -16.16 -15.13
CA VAL A 64 3.56 -15.20 -16.21
C VAL A 64 4.17 -15.91 -17.42
N LYS A 65 3.99 -15.37 -18.61
CA LYS A 65 4.61 -15.94 -19.82
C LYS A 65 6.13 -15.97 -19.75
N LYS A 66 6.74 -14.96 -19.13
CA LYS A 66 8.18 -14.83 -18.95
C LYS A 66 8.51 -14.09 -17.66
N SER A 67 9.28 -14.72 -16.80
CA SER A 67 9.85 -14.04 -15.62
C SER A 67 10.78 -12.90 -16.04
N LYS A 68 10.78 -11.81 -15.29
CA LYS A 68 11.52 -10.58 -15.59
C LYS A 68 12.09 -9.99 -14.31
N THR A 69 13.15 -9.24 -14.43
CA THR A 69 13.61 -8.28 -13.42
C THR A 69 13.38 -6.88 -13.96
N LEU A 70 12.67 -6.06 -13.22
CA LEU A 70 12.34 -4.70 -13.57
C LEU A 70 13.21 -3.76 -12.77
N ASP A 71 13.95 -2.90 -13.42
CA ASP A 71 14.59 -1.75 -12.79
C ASP A 71 13.53 -0.68 -12.51
N VAL A 72 13.45 -0.22 -11.24
CA VAL A 72 12.36 0.66 -10.81
C VAL A 72 12.47 2.06 -11.40
N GLU A 73 13.67 2.60 -11.58
CA GLU A 73 13.85 3.92 -12.19
C GLU A 73 13.34 3.90 -13.64
N THR A 74 13.71 2.86 -14.39
CA THR A 74 13.21 2.63 -15.75
C THR A 74 11.71 2.38 -15.79
N LEU A 75 11.18 1.65 -14.81
CA LEU A 75 9.76 1.33 -14.71
C LEU A 75 8.91 2.59 -14.52
N ILE A 76 9.31 3.48 -13.63
CA ILE A 76 8.60 4.74 -13.35
C ILE A 76 8.51 5.61 -14.60
N GLN A 77 9.57 5.64 -15.42
CA GLN A 77 9.59 6.44 -16.65
C GLN A 77 8.66 5.92 -17.76
N ARG A 78 8.19 4.67 -17.66
CA ARG A 78 7.35 4.04 -18.70
C ARG A 78 5.88 4.41 -18.61
N PHE A 79 5.42 4.78 -17.42
CA PHE A 79 4.00 5.07 -17.17
C PHE A 79 3.78 6.56 -16.96
N PRO A 80 2.63 7.11 -17.42
CA PRO A 80 2.27 8.48 -17.11
C PRO A 80 2.00 8.58 -15.61
N GLU A 81 2.74 9.45 -14.93
CA GLU A 81 2.48 9.76 -13.53
C GLU A 81 1.22 10.60 -13.38
N GLU A 82 0.41 10.25 -12.40
CA GLU A 82 -0.75 11.04 -11.98
C GLU A 82 -0.75 11.26 -10.47
N GLU A 83 -1.34 12.36 -10.00
CA GLU A 83 -1.57 12.59 -8.58
C GLU A 83 -2.95 12.07 -8.18
N ARG A 84 -2.99 11.24 -7.14
CA ARG A 84 -4.23 10.76 -6.50
C ARG A 84 -4.25 11.08 -5.01
N VAL A 85 -5.29 11.74 -4.56
CA VAL A 85 -5.51 11.99 -3.13
C VAL A 85 -6.31 10.83 -2.57
N TYR A 86 -5.68 10.01 -1.73
CA TYR A 86 -6.31 8.85 -1.12
C TYR A 86 -6.39 8.95 0.38
N ARG A 87 -7.52 8.52 0.93
CA ARG A 87 -7.69 8.22 2.34
C ARG A 87 -7.15 6.81 2.59
N LEU A 88 -6.28 6.67 3.59
CA LEU A 88 -5.78 5.39 4.08
C LEU A 88 -6.24 5.18 5.52
N ARG A 89 -6.63 3.95 5.87
CA ARG A 89 -7.15 3.56 7.16
C ARG A 89 -6.30 2.44 7.76
N CYS A 90 -5.69 2.71 8.89
CA CYS A 90 -4.96 1.68 9.64
C CYS A 90 -5.93 0.82 10.47
N VAL A 91 -5.64 -0.47 10.60
CA VAL A 91 -6.38 -1.37 11.51
C VAL A 91 -6.34 -0.89 12.97
N GLU A 92 -5.33 -0.14 13.37
CA GLU A 92 -5.19 0.47 14.70
C GLU A 92 -6.04 1.74 14.91
N ALA A 93 -7.12 1.89 14.14
CA ALA A 93 -8.13 2.94 14.29
C ALA A 93 -7.60 4.36 14.12
N TRP A 94 -6.79 4.60 13.07
CA TRP A 94 -6.41 5.95 12.63
C TRP A 94 -6.37 6.03 11.11
N SER A 95 -6.58 7.22 10.56
CA SER A 95 -6.57 7.46 9.11
C SER A 95 -5.81 8.71 8.72
N VAL A 96 -5.39 8.75 7.45
CA VAL A 96 -4.74 9.90 6.84
C VAL A 96 -5.24 10.10 5.41
N VAL A 97 -5.24 11.34 4.94
CA VAL A 97 -5.51 11.69 3.54
C VAL A 97 -4.24 12.25 2.93
N ILE A 98 -3.66 11.55 1.96
CA ILE A 98 -2.34 11.83 1.40
C ILE A 98 -2.42 11.94 -0.12
N PRO A 99 -1.75 12.94 -0.73
CA PRO A 99 -1.59 13.05 -2.18
C PRO A 99 -0.42 12.17 -2.63
N TRP A 100 -0.74 11.09 -3.37
CA TRP A 100 0.24 10.17 -3.94
C TRP A 100 0.51 10.51 -5.39
N LEU A 101 1.76 10.35 -5.84
CA LEU A 101 2.15 10.31 -7.25
C LEU A 101 2.44 8.88 -7.66
N GLY A 102 2.12 8.52 -8.91
CA GLY A 102 2.38 7.18 -9.43
C GLY A 102 1.45 6.83 -10.58
N PHE A 103 1.10 5.55 -10.68
CA PHE A 103 0.30 5.02 -11.79
C PHE A 103 -0.61 3.86 -11.34
N PRO A 104 -1.75 3.61 -12.02
CA PRO A 104 -2.62 2.46 -11.73
C PRO A 104 -1.88 1.14 -11.92
N LEU A 105 -2.00 0.21 -10.95
CA LEU A 105 -1.34 -1.09 -11.00
C LEU A 105 -1.74 -1.90 -12.26
N ARG A 106 -2.97 -1.76 -12.76
CA ARG A 106 -3.43 -2.42 -13.97
C ARG A 106 -2.51 -2.21 -15.18
N LEU A 107 -1.90 -1.03 -15.32
CA LEU A 107 -0.97 -0.74 -16.42
C LEU A 107 0.28 -1.62 -16.36
N LEU A 108 0.78 -1.87 -15.16
CA LEU A 108 1.90 -2.80 -14.96
C LEU A 108 1.46 -4.24 -15.22
N ILE A 109 0.29 -4.67 -14.71
CA ILE A 109 -0.24 -6.02 -14.93
C ILE A 109 -0.42 -6.30 -16.42
N ASP A 110 -0.92 -5.34 -17.21
CA ASP A 110 -1.10 -5.48 -18.66
C ASP A 110 0.24 -5.70 -19.37
N GLN A 111 1.31 -5.02 -18.92
CA GLN A 111 2.66 -5.25 -19.42
C GLN A 111 3.29 -6.59 -19.02
N LEU A 112 2.94 -7.09 -17.84
CA LEU A 112 3.46 -8.35 -17.30
C LEU A 112 2.81 -9.57 -17.94
N ASP A 113 1.61 -9.41 -18.49
CA ASP A 113 0.85 -10.39 -19.26
C ASP A 113 0.76 -11.75 -18.51
N PRO A 114 0.08 -11.78 -17.34
CA PRO A 114 -0.06 -13.01 -16.56
C PRO A 114 -0.86 -14.06 -17.34
N LEU A 115 -0.58 -15.34 -17.06
CA LEU A 115 -1.30 -16.45 -17.66
C LEU A 115 -2.79 -16.42 -17.27
N PRO A 116 -3.71 -16.91 -18.11
CA PRO A 116 -5.14 -16.92 -17.83
C PRO A 116 -5.53 -17.70 -16.56
N SER A 117 -4.67 -18.59 -16.09
CA SER A 117 -4.85 -19.32 -14.83
C SER A 117 -4.55 -18.51 -13.57
N ALA A 118 -3.88 -17.35 -13.68
CA ALA A 118 -3.61 -16.49 -12.54
C ALA A 118 -4.91 -15.96 -11.94
N ARG A 119 -5.03 -16.07 -10.61
CA ARG A 119 -6.17 -15.60 -9.82
C ARG A 119 -5.79 -14.52 -8.83
N TYR A 120 -4.53 -14.52 -8.40
CA TYR A 120 -4.01 -13.65 -7.36
C TYR A 120 -2.67 -13.06 -7.78
N VAL A 121 -2.37 -11.90 -7.19
CA VAL A 121 -1.05 -11.25 -7.24
C VAL A 121 -0.50 -11.21 -5.82
N LYS A 122 0.70 -11.75 -5.62
CA LYS A 122 1.44 -11.69 -4.37
C LYS A 122 2.58 -10.69 -4.49
N PHE A 123 2.72 -9.85 -3.50
CA PHE A 123 3.80 -8.88 -3.38
C PHE A 123 4.71 -9.25 -2.21
N THR A 124 5.99 -9.02 -2.34
CA THR A 124 6.98 -9.28 -1.29
C THR A 124 7.89 -8.06 -1.16
N THR A 125 8.17 -7.64 0.07
CA THR A 125 9.17 -6.61 0.36
C THR A 125 10.54 -7.23 0.61
N PHE A 126 11.53 -6.41 0.88
CA PHE A 126 12.91 -6.83 1.15
C PHE A 126 13.06 -7.61 2.46
N LEU A 127 14.16 -8.36 2.56
CA LEU A 127 14.64 -8.98 3.79
C LEU A 127 16.06 -8.47 4.09
N LEU A 128 16.17 -7.45 4.95
CA LEU A 128 17.42 -6.76 5.31
C LEU A 128 17.53 -6.58 6.84
N PRO A 129 17.67 -7.67 7.61
CA PRO A 129 17.59 -7.62 9.08
C PRO A 129 18.68 -6.76 9.74
N ASN A 130 19.77 -6.46 9.05
CA ASN A 130 20.81 -5.55 9.54
C ASN A 130 20.43 -4.05 9.47
N ILE A 131 19.45 -3.71 8.66
CA ILE A 131 18.92 -2.34 8.46
C ILE A 131 17.53 -2.22 9.06
N ALA A 132 16.65 -3.14 8.72
CA ALA A 132 15.27 -3.22 9.22
C ALA A 132 15.22 -4.08 10.49
N LEU A 133 15.52 -3.45 11.62
CA LEU A 133 15.81 -4.17 12.88
C LEU A 133 14.64 -4.98 13.44
N ALA A 134 13.39 -4.69 13.07
CA ALA A 134 12.29 -5.55 13.48
C ALA A 134 12.39 -6.94 12.84
N GLN A 135 12.89 -7.06 11.62
CA GLN A 135 13.13 -8.35 10.96
C GLN A 135 14.18 -9.20 11.72
N LYS A 136 15.15 -8.54 12.36
CA LYS A 136 16.14 -9.21 13.21
C LYS A 136 15.60 -9.55 14.60
N ASN A 137 14.97 -8.56 15.23
CA ASN A 137 14.53 -8.66 16.62
C ASN A 137 13.29 -9.53 16.79
N ARG A 138 12.53 -9.74 15.72
CA ARG A 138 11.32 -10.56 15.65
C ARG A 138 11.45 -11.67 14.61
N PHE A 139 12.60 -12.36 14.62
CA PHE A 139 12.95 -13.39 13.64
C PHE A 139 11.97 -14.57 13.59
N TRP A 140 11.11 -14.73 14.59
CA TRP A 140 10.05 -15.75 14.65
C TRP A 140 8.79 -15.38 13.83
N GLU A 141 8.67 -14.13 13.36
CA GLU A 141 7.58 -13.69 12.51
C GLU A 141 7.84 -14.10 11.05
N PRO A 142 6.80 -14.21 10.20
CA PRO A 142 6.92 -14.78 8.85
C PRO A 142 7.55 -13.82 7.83
N TRP A 143 8.74 -13.30 8.13
CA TRP A 143 9.50 -12.46 7.20
C TRP A 143 9.94 -13.19 5.92
N PRO A 144 10.10 -12.54 4.77
CA PRO A 144 9.84 -11.11 4.52
C PRO A 144 8.34 -10.78 4.53
N TYR A 145 8.00 -9.51 4.75
CA TYR A 145 6.62 -9.07 4.70
C TYR A 145 6.01 -9.35 3.32
N THR A 146 4.83 -9.96 3.29
CA THR A 146 4.12 -10.33 2.06
C THR A 146 2.66 -9.89 2.14
N GLU A 147 2.14 -9.50 0.99
CA GLU A 147 0.72 -9.20 0.81
C GLU A 147 0.20 -9.75 -0.51
N GLY A 148 -1.13 -9.89 -0.59
CA GLY A 148 -1.78 -10.39 -1.78
C GLY A 148 -3.09 -9.67 -2.09
N LEU A 149 -3.43 -9.66 -3.36
CA LEU A 149 -4.73 -9.20 -3.88
C LEU A 149 -5.29 -10.27 -4.82
N THR A 150 -6.61 -10.33 -4.98
CA THR A 150 -7.18 -10.99 -6.15
C THR A 150 -6.74 -10.24 -7.41
N LEU A 151 -6.73 -10.93 -8.55
CA LEU A 151 -6.37 -10.27 -9.81
C LEU A 151 -7.37 -9.18 -10.19
N GLU A 152 -8.64 -9.33 -9.80
CA GLU A 152 -9.69 -8.32 -9.97
C GLU A 152 -9.38 -7.06 -9.15
N GLU A 153 -9.08 -7.21 -7.85
CA GLU A 153 -8.66 -6.11 -6.98
C GLU A 153 -7.41 -5.40 -7.50
N ALA A 154 -6.44 -6.18 -7.97
CA ALA A 154 -5.18 -5.65 -8.51
C ALA A 154 -5.39 -4.86 -9.81
N ARG A 155 -6.38 -5.24 -10.63
CA ARG A 155 -6.77 -4.53 -11.86
C ARG A 155 -7.73 -3.39 -11.64
N HIS A 156 -8.28 -3.25 -10.45
CA HIS A 156 -9.23 -2.17 -10.16
C HIS A 156 -8.54 -0.81 -10.29
N ASP A 157 -9.26 0.18 -10.84
CA ASP A 157 -8.68 1.50 -11.14
C ASP A 157 -8.13 2.23 -9.90
N LEU A 158 -8.72 1.98 -8.72
CA LEU A 158 -8.24 2.56 -7.45
C LEU A 158 -6.95 1.91 -6.94
N THR A 159 -6.55 0.73 -7.42
CA THR A 159 -5.29 0.09 -7.00
C THR A 159 -4.11 0.76 -7.69
N PHE A 160 -3.18 1.27 -6.89
CA PHE A 160 -2.19 2.22 -7.36
C PHE A 160 -0.76 1.87 -6.92
N MET A 161 0.19 2.05 -7.81
CA MET A 161 1.62 1.96 -7.52
C MET A 161 2.12 3.38 -7.28
N ALA A 162 2.44 3.69 -6.03
CA ALA A 162 2.92 5.01 -5.64
C ALA A 162 4.45 5.07 -5.68
N THR A 163 4.98 6.10 -6.33
CA THR A 163 6.40 6.42 -6.53
C THR A 163 6.76 7.79 -5.97
N GLY A 164 5.74 8.58 -5.61
CA GLY A 164 5.90 9.91 -5.02
C GLY A 164 4.77 10.26 -4.06
N VAL A 165 4.96 11.33 -3.31
CA VAL A 165 4.04 11.87 -2.33
C VAL A 165 4.27 13.38 -2.16
N TYR A 166 3.22 14.17 -1.99
CA TYR A 166 3.29 15.64 -1.86
C TYR A 166 4.09 16.35 -2.98
N GLY A 167 4.11 15.77 -4.20
CA GLY A 167 4.78 16.37 -5.34
C GLY A 167 6.26 16.06 -5.48
N HIS A 168 6.82 15.17 -4.67
CA HIS A 168 8.23 14.76 -4.73
C HIS A 168 8.37 13.22 -4.65
N PRO A 169 9.56 12.65 -4.95
CA PRO A 169 9.80 11.22 -4.82
C PRO A 169 9.46 10.69 -3.44
N ILE A 170 8.92 9.48 -3.38
CA ILE A 170 8.49 8.87 -2.13
C ILE A 170 9.68 8.65 -1.18
N PRO A 171 9.64 9.14 0.07
CA PRO A 171 10.70 8.92 1.03
C PRO A 171 10.65 7.52 1.65
N ASN A 172 11.77 7.07 2.21
CA ASN A 172 11.95 5.71 2.73
C ASN A 172 10.84 5.26 3.68
N GLN A 173 10.47 6.07 4.65
CA GLN A 173 9.43 5.75 5.63
C GLN A 173 8.04 5.57 5.02
N HIS A 174 7.81 6.11 3.85
CA HIS A 174 6.58 5.91 3.08
C HIS A 174 6.65 4.70 2.15
N GLY A 175 7.79 4.00 2.06
CA GLY A 175 7.97 2.77 1.28
C GLY A 175 8.64 2.96 -0.07
N ALA A 176 9.68 3.84 -0.12
CA ALA A 176 10.51 4.03 -1.30
C ALA A 176 11.14 2.71 -1.79
N PRO A 177 11.48 2.62 -3.09
CA PRO A 177 11.19 3.58 -4.13
C PRO A 177 9.79 3.44 -4.74
N ILE A 178 9.07 2.35 -4.42
CA ILE A 178 7.75 2.04 -4.97
C ILE A 178 6.95 1.20 -3.97
N ARG A 179 5.66 1.53 -3.86
CA ARG A 179 4.73 0.83 -2.97
C ARG A 179 3.35 0.67 -3.58
N LEU A 180 2.59 -0.27 -3.01
CA LEU A 180 1.17 -0.45 -3.30
C LEU A 180 0.31 0.50 -2.46
N ILE A 181 -0.81 0.97 -3.04
CA ILE A 181 -1.90 1.66 -2.36
C ILE A 181 -3.21 0.99 -2.76
N VAL A 182 -3.97 0.54 -1.75
CA VAL A 182 -5.32 -0.05 -1.91
C VAL A 182 -6.24 0.68 -0.92
N PRO A 183 -6.87 1.79 -1.32
CA PRO A 183 -7.43 2.76 -0.39
C PRO A 183 -8.68 2.26 0.37
N TRP A 184 -9.39 1.25 -0.13
CA TRP A 184 -10.59 0.68 0.52
C TRP A 184 -10.29 -0.45 1.52
N LYS A 185 -9.02 -0.90 1.55
CA LYS A 185 -8.54 -1.93 2.47
C LYS A 185 -7.76 -1.32 3.62
N TYR A 186 -7.62 -2.04 4.71
CA TYR A 186 -6.74 -1.62 5.80
C TYR A 186 -5.31 -1.42 5.32
N GLY A 187 -4.64 -0.42 5.88
CA GLY A 187 -3.35 0.08 5.41
C GLY A 187 -2.22 -0.97 5.32
N PHE A 188 -2.33 -2.08 6.05
CA PHE A 188 -1.34 -3.16 5.98
C PHE A 188 -1.34 -3.89 4.62
N LYS A 189 -2.46 -3.87 3.87
CA LYS A 189 -2.53 -4.38 2.49
C LYS A 189 -1.69 -3.56 1.51
N SER A 190 -1.41 -2.33 1.84
CA SER A 190 -0.65 -1.40 1.00
C SER A 190 0.86 -1.57 1.24
N ILE A 191 1.40 -2.72 0.84
CA ILE A 191 2.81 -3.13 1.04
C ILE A 191 3.80 -2.12 0.47
N LYS A 192 4.93 -1.95 1.18
CA LYS A 192 5.97 -0.96 0.91
C LYS A 192 7.22 -1.60 0.31
N SER A 193 8.02 -0.79 -0.41
CA SER A 193 9.36 -1.16 -0.88
C SER A 193 9.39 -2.55 -1.53
N ILE A 194 8.55 -2.71 -2.56
CA ILE A 194 8.32 -4.01 -3.23
C ILE A 194 9.58 -4.45 -3.95
N VAL A 195 10.00 -5.71 -3.74
CA VAL A 195 11.12 -6.36 -4.46
C VAL A 195 10.66 -7.53 -5.32
N ARG A 196 9.41 -8.02 -5.14
CA ARG A 196 8.92 -9.16 -5.91
C ARG A 196 7.41 -9.09 -6.11
N ILE A 197 6.97 -9.50 -7.30
CA ILE A 197 5.58 -9.66 -7.71
C ILE A 197 5.41 -11.05 -8.33
N ASP A 198 4.57 -11.89 -7.73
CA ASP A 198 4.26 -13.22 -8.24
C ASP A 198 2.77 -13.35 -8.57
N PHE A 199 2.47 -13.93 -9.72
CA PHE A 199 1.10 -14.31 -10.09
C PHE A 199 0.86 -15.78 -9.73
N THR A 200 -0.29 -16.09 -9.13
CA THR A 200 -0.62 -17.44 -8.65
C THR A 200 -2.10 -17.77 -8.83
N ASP A 201 -2.42 -19.05 -8.97
CA ASP A 201 -3.78 -19.58 -8.97
C ASP A 201 -4.29 -19.93 -7.56
N LYS A 202 -3.38 -19.98 -6.58
CA LYS A 202 -3.69 -20.30 -5.17
C LYS A 202 -3.70 -19.03 -4.34
N LEU A 203 -4.60 -18.98 -3.35
CA LEU A 203 -4.64 -17.91 -2.35
C LEU A 203 -3.27 -17.79 -1.67
N PRO A 204 -2.57 -16.65 -1.81
CA PRO A 204 -1.26 -16.50 -1.18
C PRO A 204 -1.39 -16.27 0.33
N ALA A 205 -0.52 -16.92 1.08
CA ALA A 205 -0.34 -16.57 2.48
C ALA A 205 0.25 -15.15 2.57
N THR A 206 -0.34 -14.32 3.42
CA THR A 206 0.15 -12.95 3.70
C THR A 206 0.80 -12.90 5.08
N PHE A 207 1.52 -11.83 5.37
CA PHE A 207 2.24 -11.69 6.64
C PHE A 207 1.30 -11.83 7.83
N TYR A 208 0.23 -11.02 7.89
CA TYR A 208 -0.68 -11.03 9.03
C TYR A 208 -1.60 -12.25 9.08
N THR A 209 -2.05 -12.79 7.94
CA THR A 209 -2.84 -14.03 7.95
C THR A 209 -2.02 -15.23 8.42
N SER A 210 -0.69 -15.23 8.19
CA SER A 210 0.22 -16.24 8.71
C SER A 210 0.52 -16.08 10.19
N MET A 211 0.63 -14.82 10.65
CA MET A 211 0.97 -14.49 12.03
C MET A 211 -0.22 -14.67 12.99
N SER A 212 -1.42 -14.28 12.57
CA SER A 212 -2.63 -14.30 13.40
C SER A 212 -3.89 -14.58 12.55
N PRO A 213 -4.09 -15.83 12.10
CA PRO A 213 -5.15 -16.19 11.16
C PRO A 213 -6.58 -16.03 11.71
N LEU A 214 -6.73 -15.97 13.04
CA LEU A 214 -8.02 -15.72 13.70
C LEU A 214 -8.38 -14.23 13.77
N GLU A 215 -7.40 -13.35 13.59
CA GLU A 215 -7.57 -11.89 13.69
C GLU A 215 -7.61 -11.23 12.30
N TYR A 216 -6.85 -11.75 11.33
CA TYR A 216 -6.69 -11.14 10.03
C TYR A 216 -7.17 -12.07 8.91
N ASP A 217 -8.05 -11.55 8.07
CA ASP A 217 -8.47 -12.18 6.82
C ASP A 217 -7.63 -11.72 5.61
N PHE A 218 -7.77 -12.42 4.51
CA PHE A 218 -7.08 -12.08 3.27
C PHE A 218 -7.61 -10.79 2.64
N GLU A 219 -8.92 -10.57 2.70
CA GLU A 219 -9.53 -9.42 2.05
C GLU A 219 -9.14 -8.11 2.74
N ALA A 220 -9.17 -8.08 4.08
CA ALA A 220 -8.81 -6.93 4.89
C ALA A 220 -9.52 -5.63 4.47
N ASN A 221 -10.77 -5.73 4.05
CA ASN A 221 -11.61 -4.62 3.68
C ASN A 221 -11.96 -3.80 4.92
N VAL A 222 -11.92 -2.46 4.81
CA VAL A 222 -12.34 -1.60 5.93
C VAL A 222 -13.82 -1.76 6.17
N ASN A 223 -14.15 -2.34 7.34
CA ASN A 223 -15.54 -2.53 7.79
C ASN A 223 -15.69 -2.03 9.23
N PRO A 224 -16.49 -0.95 9.47
CA PRO A 224 -16.71 -0.41 10.81
C PRO A 224 -17.46 -1.36 11.76
N ASP A 225 -18.23 -2.32 11.21
CA ASP A 225 -19.08 -3.22 11.98
C ASP A 225 -18.34 -4.48 12.46
N ILE A 226 -17.14 -4.73 11.95
CA ILE A 226 -16.31 -5.89 12.33
C ILE A 226 -15.14 -5.40 13.18
N PRO A 227 -15.18 -5.61 14.52
CA PRO A 227 -14.08 -5.22 15.39
C PRO A 227 -12.90 -6.19 15.23
N TYR A 228 -11.68 -5.68 15.35
CA TYR A 228 -10.50 -6.49 15.62
C TYR A 228 -10.35 -6.72 17.12
N ALA A 229 -9.63 -7.76 17.53
CA ALA A 229 -9.54 -8.18 18.93
C ALA A 229 -9.07 -7.05 19.87
N ARG A 230 -8.24 -6.13 19.37
CA ARG A 230 -7.61 -5.04 20.15
C ARG A 230 -8.19 -3.66 19.90
N TRP A 231 -8.95 -3.47 18.80
CA TRP A 231 -9.44 -2.16 18.40
C TRP A 231 -10.85 -2.23 17.83
N HIS A 232 -11.68 -1.29 18.28
CA HIS A 232 -12.93 -0.97 17.60
C HIS A 232 -12.68 -0.34 16.25
N GLN A 233 -13.46 -0.74 15.24
CA GLN A 233 -13.34 -0.18 13.90
C GLN A 233 -14.38 0.91 13.57
N ALA A 234 -15.34 1.16 14.47
CA ALA A 234 -16.44 2.11 14.25
C ALA A 234 -15.98 3.58 14.16
N PHE A 235 -14.90 3.92 14.84
CA PHE A 235 -14.34 5.28 14.87
C PHE A 235 -12.85 5.26 14.59
N GLU A 236 -12.34 6.41 14.12
CA GLU A 236 -10.93 6.57 13.80
C GLU A 236 -10.39 7.93 14.24
N ARG A 237 -9.13 7.93 14.62
CA ARG A 237 -8.37 9.14 14.96
C ARG A 237 -7.69 9.67 13.71
N ILE A 238 -7.56 10.98 13.62
CA ILE A 238 -6.81 11.65 12.55
C ILE A 238 -5.59 12.29 13.19
N PRO A 239 -4.35 11.89 12.82
CA PRO A 239 -3.14 12.51 13.35
C PRO A 239 -3.18 14.03 13.22
N GLY A 240 -2.91 14.73 14.34
CA GLY A 240 -2.97 16.20 14.40
C GLY A 240 -4.36 16.78 14.69
N LYS A 241 -5.38 15.95 14.92
CA LYS A 241 -6.70 16.37 15.43
C LYS A 241 -6.98 15.71 16.77
N GLU A 242 -7.76 16.37 17.60
CA GLU A 242 -8.24 15.82 18.89
C GLU A 242 -9.51 14.97 18.72
N GLU A 243 -10.31 15.30 17.73
CA GLU A 243 -11.59 14.64 17.47
C GLU A 243 -11.43 13.33 16.72
N THR A 244 -12.34 12.38 16.98
CA THR A 244 -12.48 11.15 16.20
C THR A 244 -13.57 11.31 15.14
N GLU A 245 -13.42 10.60 14.03
CA GLU A 245 -14.45 10.53 12.97
C GLU A 245 -15.02 9.11 12.88
N LYS A 246 -16.24 8.97 12.34
CA LYS A 246 -16.83 7.66 12.04
C LYS A 246 -16.08 7.02 10.88
N THR A 247 -15.70 5.77 11.04
CA THR A 247 -15.14 4.97 9.95
C THR A 247 -16.21 4.66 8.91
N LEU A 248 -15.87 4.79 7.64
CA LEU A 248 -16.75 4.50 6.53
C LEU A 248 -16.48 3.10 5.97
N LEU A 249 -17.55 2.37 5.61
CA LEU A 249 -17.43 1.09 4.92
C LEU A 249 -16.55 1.22 3.67
N TYR A 250 -15.63 0.26 3.46
CA TYR A 250 -14.59 0.33 2.42
C TYR A 250 -13.84 1.67 2.45
N ASN A 251 -13.64 2.24 3.65
CA ASN A 251 -12.96 3.53 3.83
C ASN A 251 -13.57 4.69 2.98
N GLY A 252 -14.87 4.62 2.68
CA GLY A 252 -15.61 5.59 1.86
C GLY A 252 -15.61 5.30 0.36
N TYR A 253 -15.03 4.17 -0.09
CA TYR A 253 -14.98 3.76 -1.49
C TYR A 253 -16.04 2.74 -1.89
N ALA A 254 -17.08 2.53 -1.06
CA ALA A 254 -18.12 1.50 -1.29
C ALA A 254 -18.75 1.56 -2.68
N LYS A 255 -19.02 2.76 -3.19
CA LYS A 255 -19.63 2.94 -4.52
C LYS A 255 -18.79 2.37 -5.66
N GLN A 256 -17.48 2.31 -5.50
CA GLN A 256 -16.54 1.86 -6.52
C GLN A 256 -16.21 0.37 -6.39
N VAL A 257 -16.27 -0.19 -5.18
CA VAL A 257 -15.67 -1.50 -4.91
C VAL A 257 -16.64 -2.55 -4.37
N ALA A 258 -17.80 -2.16 -3.83
CA ALA A 258 -18.70 -3.11 -3.17
C ALA A 258 -19.16 -4.26 -4.09
N SER A 259 -19.31 -4.00 -5.39
CA SER A 259 -19.71 -5.01 -6.37
C SER A 259 -18.68 -6.15 -6.57
N MET A 260 -17.43 -5.97 -6.17
CA MET A 260 -16.43 -7.06 -6.20
C MET A 260 -16.63 -8.08 -5.06
N TYR A 261 -17.44 -7.74 -4.05
CA TYR A 261 -17.62 -8.54 -2.82
C TYR A 261 -19.08 -8.96 -2.58
N SER A 262 -19.95 -8.73 -3.56
CA SER A 262 -21.39 -9.05 -3.53
C SER A 262 -21.68 -10.45 -4.09
#